data_7b90a4f2b0d35b94e2bddbb56164d7da
#
_entry.id   7b90a4f2b0d35b94e2bddbb56164d7da
#
_cell.length_a   1.000
_cell.length_b   1.000
_cell.length_c   1.000
_cell.angle_alpha   90.00
_cell.angle_beta   90.00
_cell.angle_gamma   90.00
#
_symmetry.space_group_name_H-M   'P 1'
#
loop_
_entity.id
_entity.type
_entity.pdbx_description
1 polymer ?
#
loop_
_entity_poly.entity_id
_entity_poly.type
_entity_poly.pdbx_seq_one_letter_code
_entity_poly.pdbx_strand_id
1 'polypeptide(L)'
;VGGEMAARLGFRFPLRADVKLNQVNVVGAANMRGVSMKPGPFGFQLSNSDLELKLSNKVLKVGGRVEMNGVPLSVDWHEVFVASEDFRSRYILSGELGAPEFSRLGLPDMPFFGGRTEMNLIVSRFGDGRTEVLGSGNLNDVVLSVPEIGWIKPAGQPGTVRFGMTSLADGSARIDRFDLIAGDMEAIGKLDFEGGNFRRWKADFSKFKVGKTDIRGQVSQLSDGEFLVRLDGSRLDIEPLLIGDQREGREVARNAVAETKQIYIDMNVDSLRTGPKFGLGRTEGQMRLIGREIDMLSMDAGLGDGKSLQVNYAPSQAGHALEIRSNDAGATLRMLGWSDKLEGGELSVTGQRRGQDEPLSGSFKLSDYKLTKAPALARLLQVASLTGIFDALQSGLEFVAFDGTFAYSNKLLRVERSRAYGSSIGITVEGALDLEEDIAELKGTVVPAYTVNRVLGQIPILGPILTGGENEGIFAASYAVNGPLEDPAIAVNPLSALAPGFLRKLFDAIGGDTEPSPSAVPEKRDN
;
A
#
# COMPACT_ATOMS: atom_id res chain seq x y z
N VAL A 1 -46.44 4.96 -24.27
CA VAL A 1 -45.92 6.13 -25.00
C VAL A 1 -46.86 7.29 -24.72
N GLY A 2 -46.36 8.44 -24.35
CA GLY A 2 -47.10 9.69 -24.12
C GLY A 2 -46.35 10.85 -24.75
N GLY A 3 -47.00 12.04 -24.79
CA GLY A 3 -46.47 13.28 -25.35
C GLY A 3 -47.29 13.79 -26.53
N GLU A 4 -46.89 14.93 -27.07
CA GLU A 4 -47.51 15.56 -28.23
C GLU A 4 -46.54 15.48 -29.42
N MET A 5 -47.10 15.21 -30.64
CA MET A 5 -46.31 15.15 -31.85
C MET A 5 -47.02 15.92 -32.97
N ALA A 6 -46.28 16.83 -33.59
CA ALA A 6 -46.65 17.47 -34.84
C ALA A 6 -45.77 16.91 -35.98
N ALA A 7 -46.33 16.14 -36.90
CA ALA A 7 -45.61 15.46 -37.97
C ALA A 7 -46.07 15.87 -39.35
N ARG A 8 -45.15 15.88 -40.32
CA ARG A 8 -45.42 16.06 -41.73
C ARG A 8 -44.72 14.95 -42.50
N LEU A 9 -45.46 14.17 -43.25
CA LEU A 9 -44.98 13.06 -44.06
C LEU A 9 -45.27 13.32 -45.55
N GLY A 10 -44.28 13.09 -46.37
CA GLY A 10 -44.37 13.15 -47.82
C GLY A 10 -43.98 11.80 -48.44
N PHE A 11 -44.82 11.37 -49.41
CA PHE A 11 -44.59 10.14 -50.16
C PHE A 11 -44.47 10.49 -51.63
N ARG A 12 -43.49 9.90 -52.31
CA ARG A 12 -43.32 9.98 -53.76
C ARG A 12 -43.11 8.58 -54.33
N PHE A 13 -44.01 8.14 -55.20
CA PHE A 13 -43.97 6.83 -55.80
C PHE A 13 -44.55 6.87 -57.22
N PRO A 14 -44.18 5.94 -58.13
CA PRO A 14 -44.78 5.82 -59.47
C PRO A 14 -46.23 5.38 -59.35
N LEU A 15 -47.13 5.99 -60.10
CA LEU A 15 -48.56 5.60 -60.16
C LEU A 15 -48.71 4.35 -61.06
N ARG A 16 -48.42 3.16 -60.49
CA ARG A 16 -48.53 1.82 -61.14
C ARG A 16 -49.24 0.89 -60.16
N ALA A 17 -49.84 -0.16 -60.67
CA ALA A 17 -50.52 -1.18 -59.88
C ALA A 17 -49.58 -2.10 -59.08
N ASP A 18 -48.30 -2.19 -59.46
CA ASP A 18 -47.28 -3.12 -58.96
C ASP A 18 -46.13 -2.38 -58.26
N VAL A 19 -46.42 -1.26 -57.55
CA VAL A 19 -45.39 -0.48 -56.86
C VAL A 19 -44.71 -1.30 -55.76
N LYS A 20 -43.42 -1.49 -55.87
CA LYS A 20 -42.60 -2.12 -54.84
C LYS A 20 -42.16 -1.09 -53.79
N LEU A 21 -41.99 -1.54 -52.54
CA LEU A 21 -41.57 -0.66 -51.40
C LEU A 21 -40.28 0.12 -51.70
N ASN A 22 -39.33 -0.43 -52.41
CA ASN A 22 -38.08 0.23 -52.79
C ASN A 22 -38.28 1.37 -53.83
N GLN A 23 -39.46 1.50 -54.42
CA GLN A 23 -39.83 2.58 -55.34
C GLN A 23 -40.57 3.73 -54.64
N VAL A 24 -40.93 3.56 -53.36
CA VAL A 24 -41.57 4.57 -52.56
C VAL A 24 -40.50 5.42 -51.88
N ASN A 25 -40.48 6.70 -52.23
CA ASN A 25 -39.65 7.66 -51.52
C ASN A 25 -40.45 8.31 -50.38
N VAL A 26 -39.96 8.15 -49.15
CA VAL A 26 -40.57 8.69 -47.95
C VAL A 26 -39.65 9.79 -47.37
N VAL A 27 -40.24 10.94 -47.10
CA VAL A 27 -39.61 12.02 -46.35
C VAL A 27 -40.53 12.43 -45.23
N GLY A 28 -39.97 12.70 -44.06
CA GLY A 28 -40.76 13.09 -42.90
C GLY A 28 -40.01 14.04 -41.99
N ALA A 29 -40.76 14.88 -41.29
CA ALA A 29 -40.26 15.66 -40.20
C ALA A 29 -41.33 15.69 -39.07
N ALA A 30 -40.90 15.63 -37.84
CA ALA A 30 -41.77 15.73 -36.70
C ALA A 30 -41.09 16.51 -35.56
N ASN A 31 -41.92 17.29 -34.84
CA ASN A 31 -41.56 17.88 -33.58
C ASN A 31 -42.37 17.19 -32.48
N MET A 32 -41.71 16.71 -31.46
CA MET A 32 -42.28 15.98 -30.35
C MET A 32 -41.97 16.69 -29.05
N ARG A 33 -42.97 16.82 -28.17
CA ARG A 33 -42.87 17.50 -26.86
C ARG A 33 -43.36 16.60 -25.75
N GLY A 34 -42.68 16.64 -24.62
CA GLY A 34 -43.04 15.88 -23.43
C GLY A 34 -43.11 14.37 -23.66
N VAL A 35 -42.29 13.85 -24.58
CA VAL A 35 -42.32 12.42 -24.93
C VAL A 35 -41.95 11.56 -23.75
N SER A 36 -42.76 10.54 -23.50
CA SER A 36 -42.51 9.49 -22.52
C SER A 36 -42.65 8.12 -23.15
N MET A 37 -41.71 7.22 -22.86
CA MET A 37 -41.67 5.86 -23.42
C MET A 37 -41.09 4.87 -22.40
N LYS A 38 -41.77 3.71 -22.25
CA LYS A 38 -41.31 2.61 -21.39
C LYS A 38 -41.65 1.26 -22.05
N PRO A 39 -40.69 0.39 -22.36
CA PRO A 39 -39.26 0.67 -22.38
C PRO A 39 -38.89 1.60 -23.55
N GLY A 40 -37.88 2.43 -23.32
CA GLY A 40 -37.25 3.25 -24.35
C GLY A 40 -36.01 2.56 -24.95
N PRO A 41 -35.17 3.29 -25.71
CA PRO A 41 -33.89 2.78 -26.23
C PRO A 41 -33.01 2.20 -25.12
N PHE A 42 -32.31 1.10 -25.40
CA PHE A 42 -31.45 0.38 -24.46
C PHE A 42 -32.13 -0.10 -23.16
N GLY A 43 -33.48 -0.18 -23.14
CA GLY A 43 -34.24 -0.56 -21.96
C GLY A 43 -34.47 0.57 -20.93
N PHE A 44 -33.92 1.77 -21.18
CA PHE A 44 -34.14 2.94 -20.30
C PHE A 44 -35.57 3.49 -20.45
N GLN A 45 -36.07 4.12 -19.39
CA GLN A 45 -37.29 4.89 -19.45
C GLN A 45 -36.97 6.29 -19.97
N LEU A 46 -37.69 6.74 -20.99
CA LEU A 46 -37.71 8.15 -21.41
C LEU A 46 -38.85 8.88 -20.75
N SER A 47 -38.63 10.10 -20.29
CA SER A 47 -39.62 11.03 -19.77
C SER A 47 -39.30 12.46 -20.21
N ASN A 48 -40.32 13.30 -20.27
CA ASN A 48 -40.21 14.75 -20.48
C ASN A 48 -39.21 15.15 -21.60
N SER A 49 -39.24 14.41 -22.73
CA SER A 49 -38.28 14.57 -23.83
C SER A 49 -38.86 15.45 -24.94
N ASP A 50 -38.07 16.42 -25.41
CA ASP A 50 -38.41 17.28 -26.54
C ASP A 50 -37.48 16.95 -27.71
N LEU A 51 -38.03 16.45 -28.83
CA LEU A 51 -37.28 15.88 -29.92
C LEU A 51 -37.70 16.41 -31.27
N GLU A 52 -36.75 16.65 -32.15
CA GLU A 52 -36.95 16.90 -33.58
C GLU A 52 -36.52 15.64 -34.37
N LEU A 53 -37.39 15.20 -35.28
CA LEU A 53 -37.17 14.02 -36.11
C LEU A 53 -37.16 14.41 -37.58
N LYS A 54 -36.17 13.87 -38.32
CA LYS A 54 -36.08 13.94 -39.80
C LYS A 54 -35.91 12.53 -40.37
N LEU A 55 -36.81 12.16 -41.27
CA LEU A 55 -36.89 10.84 -41.86
C LEU A 55 -36.68 10.91 -43.38
N SER A 56 -35.90 9.97 -43.90
CA SER A 56 -35.77 9.66 -45.31
C SER A 56 -35.74 8.14 -45.51
N ASN A 57 -35.78 7.66 -46.78
CA ASN A 57 -35.66 6.22 -47.07
C ASN A 57 -34.32 5.62 -46.54
N LYS A 58 -33.32 6.44 -46.33
CA LYS A 58 -31.98 5.98 -46.00
C LYS A 58 -31.63 6.14 -44.53
N VAL A 59 -32.18 7.18 -43.91
CA VAL A 59 -31.75 7.57 -42.57
C VAL A 59 -32.87 8.23 -41.77
N LEU A 60 -32.94 7.91 -40.50
CA LEU A 60 -33.69 8.68 -39.47
C LEU A 60 -32.66 9.45 -38.63
N LYS A 61 -32.91 10.73 -38.42
CA LYS A 61 -32.20 11.58 -37.48
C LYS A 61 -33.17 12.09 -36.43
N VAL A 62 -32.76 11.98 -35.17
CA VAL A 62 -33.50 12.48 -34.01
C VAL A 62 -32.58 13.27 -33.13
N GLY A 63 -32.87 14.52 -32.90
CA GLY A 63 -32.09 15.39 -32.04
C GLY A 63 -32.94 16.10 -31.01
N GLY A 64 -32.38 16.43 -29.86
CA GLY A 64 -33.09 17.19 -28.84
C GLY A 64 -32.65 16.87 -27.42
N ARG A 65 -33.50 17.23 -26.46
CA ARG A 65 -33.32 16.96 -25.04
C ARG A 65 -34.13 15.74 -24.64
N VAL A 66 -33.50 14.85 -23.89
CA VAL A 66 -34.13 13.63 -23.34
C VAL A 66 -33.90 13.56 -21.84
N GLU A 67 -34.84 12.99 -21.13
CA GLU A 67 -34.67 12.58 -19.74
C GLU A 67 -34.70 11.05 -19.70
N MET A 68 -33.52 10.45 -19.48
CA MET A 68 -33.29 8.99 -19.50
C MET A 68 -33.12 8.47 -18.07
N ASN A 69 -34.08 7.66 -17.58
CA ASN A 69 -34.17 7.25 -16.16
C ASN A 69 -34.06 8.42 -15.18
N GLY A 70 -34.66 9.59 -15.51
CA GLY A 70 -34.57 10.81 -14.72
C GLY A 70 -33.25 11.57 -14.84
N VAL A 71 -32.40 11.22 -15.83
CA VAL A 71 -31.13 11.91 -16.13
C VAL A 71 -31.31 12.77 -17.36
N PRO A 72 -31.18 14.12 -17.28
CA PRO A 72 -31.31 15.00 -18.42
C PRO A 72 -30.07 14.93 -19.31
N LEU A 73 -30.28 14.65 -20.62
CA LEU A 73 -29.22 14.53 -21.62
C LEU A 73 -29.64 15.25 -22.91
N SER A 74 -28.67 15.71 -23.66
CA SER A 74 -28.82 16.02 -25.08
C SER A 74 -28.56 14.79 -25.90
N VAL A 75 -29.35 14.55 -26.94
CA VAL A 75 -29.18 13.42 -27.86
C VAL A 75 -29.15 13.87 -29.31
N ASP A 76 -28.25 13.28 -30.09
CA ASP A 76 -28.27 13.27 -31.54
C ASP A 76 -28.18 11.79 -31.99
N TRP A 77 -29.32 11.26 -32.50
CA TRP A 77 -29.43 9.84 -32.89
C TRP A 77 -29.59 9.73 -34.39
N HIS A 78 -28.78 8.89 -34.98
CA HIS A 78 -28.83 8.52 -36.37
C HIS A 78 -29.13 7.01 -36.51
N GLU A 79 -30.18 6.66 -37.23
CA GLU A 79 -30.49 5.28 -37.61
C GLU A 79 -30.36 5.13 -39.13
N VAL A 80 -29.59 4.16 -39.60
CA VAL A 80 -29.33 3.91 -41.02
C VAL A 80 -30.11 2.69 -41.46
N PHE A 81 -30.95 2.86 -42.47
CA PHE A 81 -31.84 1.80 -43.00
C PHE A 81 -31.25 1.04 -44.20
N VAL A 82 -30.16 1.52 -44.75
CA VAL A 82 -29.46 0.87 -45.86
C VAL A 82 -28.20 0.18 -45.30
N ALA A 83 -27.71 -0.83 -46.06
CA ALA A 83 -26.44 -1.45 -45.70
C ALA A 83 -25.34 -0.37 -45.69
N SER A 84 -24.82 -0.11 -44.52
CA SER A 84 -23.73 0.82 -44.29
C SER A 84 -22.58 0.05 -43.67
N GLU A 85 -21.37 0.36 -44.06
CA GLU A 85 -20.18 -0.24 -43.50
C GLU A 85 -19.84 0.35 -42.13
N ASP A 86 -20.32 1.59 -41.85
CA ASP A 86 -19.89 2.34 -40.67
C ASP A 86 -20.66 1.96 -39.39
N PHE A 87 -21.99 2.02 -39.42
CA PHE A 87 -22.84 1.69 -38.26
C PHE A 87 -24.31 1.55 -38.69
N ARG A 88 -25.10 0.85 -37.87
CA ARG A 88 -26.53 0.79 -37.98
C ARG A 88 -27.22 1.92 -37.23
N SER A 89 -26.85 2.11 -35.97
CA SER A 89 -27.35 3.18 -35.12
C SER A 89 -26.19 3.90 -34.44
N ARG A 90 -26.26 5.24 -34.39
CA ARG A 90 -25.30 6.04 -33.64
C ARG A 90 -26.03 7.05 -32.78
N TYR A 91 -25.67 7.10 -31.50
CA TYR A 91 -26.18 8.06 -30.52
C TYR A 91 -25.02 8.89 -30.01
N ILE A 92 -25.15 10.21 -30.13
CA ILE A 92 -24.23 11.17 -29.49
C ILE A 92 -25.00 11.74 -28.32
N LEU A 93 -24.49 11.49 -27.12
CA LEU A 93 -25.12 11.89 -25.87
C LEU A 93 -24.20 12.85 -25.13
N SER A 94 -24.75 13.91 -24.57
CA SER A 94 -24.01 14.81 -23.68
C SER A 94 -24.87 15.25 -22.51
N GLY A 95 -24.22 15.43 -21.36
CA GLY A 95 -24.89 15.88 -20.14
C GLY A 95 -23.94 15.99 -18.97
N GLU A 96 -24.43 16.63 -17.94
CA GLU A 96 -23.71 16.78 -16.68
C GLU A 96 -24.12 15.65 -15.74
N LEU A 97 -23.15 14.77 -15.40
CA LEU A 97 -23.36 13.55 -14.64
C LEU A 97 -22.57 13.56 -13.34
N GLY A 98 -23.15 13.01 -12.29
CA GLY A 98 -22.51 12.71 -11.02
C GLY A 98 -22.77 11.26 -10.61
N ALA A 99 -22.33 10.84 -9.44
CA ALA A 99 -22.50 9.48 -8.96
C ALA A 99 -23.98 9.01 -8.96
N PRO A 100 -24.99 9.82 -8.57
CA PRO A 100 -26.39 9.42 -8.65
C PRO A 100 -26.90 9.20 -10.08
N GLU A 101 -26.43 9.99 -11.03
CA GLU A 101 -26.79 9.86 -12.45
C GLU A 101 -26.17 8.61 -13.06
N PHE A 102 -24.91 8.31 -12.74
CA PHE A 102 -24.25 7.06 -13.18
C PHE A 102 -25.02 5.82 -12.70
N SER A 103 -25.41 5.78 -11.42
CA SER A 103 -26.19 4.66 -10.86
C SER A 103 -27.56 4.52 -11.55
N ARG A 104 -28.29 5.64 -11.83
CA ARG A 104 -29.56 5.61 -12.59
C ARG A 104 -29.39 5.10 -14.03
N LEU A 105 -28.22 5.33 -14.63
CA LEU A 105 -27.87 4.83 -15.95
C LEU A 105 -27.34 3.39 -15.92
N GLY A 106 -27.36 2.73 -14.75
CA GLY A 106 -26.99 1.32 -14.60
C GLY A 106 -25.48 1.06 -14.48
N LEU A 107 -24.69 2.11 -14.26
CA LEU A 107 -23.28 1.94 -13.95
C LEU A 107 -23.09 1.55 -12.47
N PRO A 108 -22.02 0.82 -12.13
CA PRO A 108 -21.69 0.50 -10.75
C PRO A 108 -21.51 1.75 -9.89
N ASP A 109 -21.73 1.60 -8.59
CA ASP A 109 -21.44 2.68 -7.63
C ASP A 109 -19.96 3.06 -7.68
N MET A 110 -19.72 4.38 -7.69
CA MET A 110 -18.39 4.97 -7.78
C MET A 110 -18.07 5.76 -6.51
N PRO A 111 -17.73 5.11 -5.39
CA PRO A 111 -17.51 5.79 -4.10
C PRO A 111 -16.29 6.72 -4.12
N PHE A 112 -15.40 6.53 -5.11
CA PHE A 112 -14.22 7.35 -5.34
C PHE A 112 -14.51 8.65 -6.08
N PHE A 113 -15.77 8.87 -6.56
CA PHE A 113 -16.17 10.00 -7.40
C PHE A 113 -17.12 10.92 -6.66
N GLY A 114 -16.73 12.18 -6.51
CA GLY A 114 -17.57 13.24 -5.93
C GLY A 114 -17.73 14.42 -6.89
N GLY A 115 -18.93 15.07 -6.85
CA GLY A 115 -19.23 16.20 -7.73
C GLY A 115 -19.89 15.77 -9.04
N ARG A 116 -19.80 16.64 -10.06
CA ARG A 116 -20.43 16.44 -11.37
C ARG A 116 -19.41 16.69 -12.49
N THR A 117 -19.60 16.02 -13.61
CA THR A 117 -18.74 16.14 -14.80
C THR A 117 -19.59 16.28 -16.04
N GLU A 118 -19.15 17.11 -16.97
CA GLU A 118 -19.69 17.13 -18.32
C GLU A 118 -19.13 15.92 -19.08
N MET A 119 -20.03 15.00 -19.48
CA MET A 119 -19.72 13.79 -20.21
C MET A 119 -20.22 13.87 -21.64
N ASN A 120 -19.41 13.41 -22.58
CA ASN A 120 -19.75 13.21 -23.98
C ASN A 120 -19.56 11.74 -24.33
N LEU A 121 -20.61 11.10 -24.88
CA LEU A 121 -20.61 9.70 -25.26
C LEU A 121 -21.06 9.56 -26.70
N ILE A 122 -20.35 8.73 -27.45
CA ILE A 122 -20.75 8.30 -28.81
C ILE A 122 -20.96 6.79 -28.74
N VAL A 123 -22.22 6.36 -28.86
CA VAL A 123 -22.60 4.95 -28.85
C VAL A 123 -22.94 4.52 -30.27
N SER A 124 -22.16 3.63 -30.86
CA SER A 124 -22.37 3.11 -32.21
C SER A 124 -22.73 1.61 -32.16
N ARG A 125 -23.85 1.22 -32.76
CA ARG A 125 -24.26 -0.18 -32.88
C ARG A 125 -24.05 -0.62 -34.32
N PHE A 126 -23.47 -1.79 -34.48
CA PHE A 126 -23.14 -2.38 -35.78
C PHE A 126 -24.10 -3.50 -36.16
N GLY A 127 -24.13 -3.87 -37.45
CA GLY A 127 -25.00 -4.92 -37.95
C GLY A 127 -24.69 -6.33 -37.43
N ASP A 128 -23.49 -6.57 -36.95
CA ASP A 128 -23.01 -7.81 -36.34
C ASP A 128 -23.38 -7.95 -34.85
N GLY A 129 -24.07 -6.97 -34.27
CA GLY A 129 -24.47 -6.93 -32.86
C GLY A 129 -23.44 -6.29 -31.94
N ARG A 130 -22.28 -5.92 -32.40
CA ARG A 130 -21.24 -5.20 -31.68
C ARG A 130 -21.73 -3.77 -31.35
N THR A 131 -21.39 -3.31 -30.16
CA THR A 131 -21.61 -1.92 -29.72
C THR A 131 -20.28 -1.30 -29.32
N GLU A 132 -19.96 -0.15 -29.87
CA GLU A 132 -18.82 0.67 -29.46
C GLU A 132 -19.28 1.92 -28.73
N VAL A 133 -18.59 2.26 -27.63
CA VAL A 133 -18.81 3.48 -26.85
C VAL A 133 -17.50 4.24 -26.77
N LEU A 134 -17.47 5.46 -27.32
CA LEU A 134 -16.39 6.41 -27.07
C LEU A 134 -16.88 7.43 -26.06
N GLY A 135 -16.14 7.58 -24.96
CA GLY A 135 -16.48 8.48 -23.87
C GLY A 135 -15.38 9.49 -23.57
N SER A 136 -15.78 10.70 -23.20
CA SER A 136 -14.88 11.70 -22.64
C SER A 136 -15.59 12.51 -21.56
N GLY A 137 -14.83 12.89 -20.50
CA GLY A 137 -15.31 13.70 -19.41
C GLY A 137 -14.31 14.76 -18.96
N ASN A 138 -14.84 15.90 -18.52
CA ASN A 138 -14.04 16.96 -17.91
C ASN A 138 -14.11 16.81 -16.38
N LEU A 139 -12.99 16.51 -15.75
CA LEU A 139 -12.89 16.22 -14.33
C LEU A 139 -12.42 17.41 -13.48
N ASN A 140 -12.42 18.63 -14.02
CA ASN A 140 -11.90 19.81 -13.30
C ASN A 140 -12.63 20.03 -11.97
N ASP A 141 -13.97 19.95 -11.98
CA ASP A 141 -14.81 20.21 -10.82
C ASP A 141 -15.15 18.94 -10.02
N VAL A 142 -14.53 17.82 -10.39
CA VAL A 142 -14.72 16.52 -9.75
C VAL A 142 -13.68 16.32 -8.64
N VAL A 143 -14.14 15.80 -7.50
CA VAL A 143 -13.27 15.24 -6.46
C VAL A 143 -13.09 13.76 -6.74
N LEU A 144 -11.84 13.32 -6.91
CA LEU A 144 -11.51 11.90 -6.97
C LEU A 144 -10.71 11.51 -5.72
N SER A 145 -11.08 10.40 -5.10
CA SER A 145 -10.40 9.91 -3.88
C SER A 145 -10.15 8.41 -3.99
N VAL A 146 -8.89 8.02 -3.85
CA VAL A 146 -8.46 6.62 -3.76
C VAL A 146 -7.76 6.42 -2.41
N PRO A 147 -8.54 6.13 -1.35
CA PRO A 147 -8.04 6.03 0.01
C PRO A 147 -6.97 4.95 0.18
N GLU A 148 -7.06 3.88 -0.61
CA GLU A 148 -6.14 2.74 -0.59
C GLU A 148 -4.69 3.15 -0.86
N ILE A 149 -4.47 4.19 -1.66
CA ILE A 149 -3.14 4.76 -1.95
C ILE A 149 -2.94 6.16 -1.36
N GLY A 150 -3.85 6.60 -0.48
CA GLY A 150 -3.76 7.91 0.17
C GLY A 150 -3.91 9.12 -0.76
N TRP A 151 -4.50 8.94 -1.96
CA TRP A 151 -4.55 9.98 -3.00
C TRP A 151 -5.93 10.66 -3.10
N ILE A 152 -5.90 11.97 -3.26
CA ILE A 152 -7.10 12.80 -3.49
C ILE A 152 -6.77 13.87 -4.53
N LYS A 153 -7.67 14.01 -5.53
CA LYS A 153 -7.75 15.18 -6.41
C LYS A 153 -8.92 16.06 -5.92
N PRO A 154 -8.69 17.25 -5.40
CA PRO A 154 -9.78 18.18 -5.08
C PRO A 154 -10.42 18.75 -6.33
N ALA A 155 -11.64 19.30 -6.19
CA ALA A 155 -12.26 20.12 -7.21
C ALA A 155 -11.38 21.35 -7.54
N GLY A 156 -11.46 21.83 -8.79
CA GLY A 156 -10.66 22.95 -9.29
C GLY A 156 -9.27 22.57 -9.82
N GLN A 157 -8.80 21.33 -9.60
CA GLN A 157 -7.61 20.84 -10.28
C GLN A 157 -7.96 20.27 -11.66
N PRO A 158 -7.07 20.46 -12.67
CA PRO A 158 -7.29 19.93 -14.01
C PRO A 158 -7.46 18.41 -14.01
N GLY A 159 -8.38 17.93 -14.84
CA GLY A 159 -8.53 16.50 -15.06
C GLY A 159 -9.39 16.20 -16.28
N THR A 160 -9.07 15.08 -16.95
CA THR A 160 -9.81 14.58 -18.10
C THR A 160 -9.82 13.07 -18.07
N VAL A 161 -10.90 12.48 -18.56
CA VAL A 161 -10.98 11.04 -18.86
C VAL A 161 -11.42 10.85 -20.30
N ARG A 162 -10.81 9.87 -20.98
CA ARG A 162 -11.21 9.38 -22.29
C ARG A 162 -11.18 7.87 -22.29
N PHE A 163 -12.15 7.24 -22.91
CA PHE A 163 -12.17 5.79 -23.04
C PHE A 163 -12.89 5.34 -24.30
N GLY A 164 -12.49 4.19 -24.80
CA GLY A 164 -13.19 3.46 -25.85
C GLY A 164 -13.55 2.07 -25.35
N MET A 165 -14.85 1.73 -25.36
CA MET A 165 -15.37 0.43 -24.93
C MET A 165 -16.03 -0.28 -26.09
N THR A 166 -15.78 -1.58 -26.21
CA THR A 166 -16.47 -2.49 -27.14
C THR A 166 -17.22 -3.53 -26.33
N SER A 167 -18.50 -3.70 -26.63
CA SER A 167 -19.34 -4.78 -26.09
C SER A 167 -19.75 -5.72 -27.22
N LEU A 168 -19.67 -7.01 -26.97
CA LEU A 168 -20.01 -8.06 -27.90
C LEU A 168 -21.40 -8.64 -27.64
N ALA A 169 -21.94 -9.40 -28.61
CA ALA A 169 -23.27 -9.99 -28.50
C ALA A 169 -23.38 -11.05 -27.36
N ASP A 170 -22.28 -11.65 -26.96
CA ASP A 170 -22.20 -12.59 -25.82
C ASP A 170 -22.23 -11.95 -24.45
N GLY A 171 -22.30 -10.61 -24.41
CA GLY A 171 -22.33 -9.82 -23.18
C GLY A 171 -20.95 -9.49 -22.61
N SER A 172 -19.87 -9.95 -23.23
CA SER A 172 -18.52 -9.49 -22.83
C SER A 172 -18.30 -8.04 -23.24
N ALA A 173 -17.51 -7.31 -22.44
CA ALA A 173 -17.17 -5.93 -22.71
C ALA A 173 -15.69 -5.68 -22.44
N ARG A 174 -15.11 -4.78 -23.24
CA ARG A 174 -13.72 -4.39 -23.13
C ARG A 174 -13.59 -2.89 -23.27
N ILE A 175 -12.81 -2.26 -22.39
CA ILE A 175 -12.27 -0.93 -22.63
C ILE A 175 -10.89 -1.13 -23.25
N ASP A 176 -10.80 -0.95 -24.58
CA ASP A 176 -9.56 -1.17 -25.33
C ASP A 176 -8.49 -0.16 -24.99
N ARG A 177 -8.88 1.04 -24.56
CA ARG A 177 -8.02 2.08 -24.03
C ARG A 177 -8.82 3.02 -23.15
N PHE A 178 -8.26 3.36 -22.00
CA PHE A 178 -8.63 4.53 -21.25
C PHE A 178 -7.39 5.40 -20.97
N ASP A 179 -7.60 6.71 -20.96
CA ASP A 179 -6.63 7.73 -20.60
C ASP A 179 -7.25 8.59 -19.51
N LEU A 180 -6.71 8.54 -18.30
CA LEU A 180 -7.12 9.36 -17.17
C LEU A 180 -5.96 10.27 -16.78
N ILE A 181 -6.22 11.58 -16.76
CA ILE A 181 -5.35 12.59 -16.18
C ILE A 181 -6.16 13.29 -15.10
N ALA A 182 -5.66 13.31 -13.87
CA ALA A 182 -6.39 13.88 -12.74
C ALA A 182 -5.41 14.46 -11.70
N GLY A 183 -5.18 15.77 -11.75
CA GLY A 183 -4.14 16.41 -10.95
C GLY A 183 -2.75 15.86 -11.30
N ASP A 184 -2.08 15.23 -10.32
CA ASP A 184 -0.77 14.59 -10.49
C ASP A 184 -0.85 13.09 -10.84
N MET A 185 -2.09 12.55 -10.98
CA MET A 185 -2.29 11.18 -11.45
C MET A 185 -2.40 11.12 -12.97
N GLU A 186 -1.72 10.15 -13.55
CA GLU A 186 -1.86 9.73 -14.95
C GLU A 186 -2.00 8.21 -15.00
N ALA A 187 -3.14 7.72 -15.52
CA ALA A 187 -3.37 6.30 -15.70
C ALA A 187 -3.79 6.02 -17.15
N ILE A 188 -3.04 5.15 -17.83
CA ILE A 188 -3.31 4.70 -19.19
C ILE A 188 -3.37 3.19 -19.17
N GLY A 189 -4.43 2.63 -19.74
CA GLY A 189 -4.58 1.19 -19.70
C GLY A 189 -5.76 0.69 -20.52
N LYS A 190 -6.09 -0.56 -20.28
CA LYS A 190 -7.26 -1.27 -20.81
C LYS A 190 -7.95 -2.03 -19.69
N LEU A 191 -9.22 -2.38 -19.91
CA LEU A 191 -10.04 -3.06 -18.92
C LEU A 191 -10.90 -4.10 -19.62
N ASP A 192 -10.77 -5.34 -19.24
CA ASP A 192 -11.58 -6.46 -19.74
C ASP A 192 -12.61 -6.85 -18.67
N PHE A 193 -13.87 -7.03 -19.08
CA PHE A 193 -14.97 -7.50 -18.25
C PHE A 193 -15.43 -8.87 -18.72
N GLU A 194 -15.58 -9.82 -17.81
CA GLU A 194 -16.05 -11.16 -18.10
C GLU A 194 -17.56 -11.27 -17.82
N GLY A 195 -18.30 -11.84 -18.77
CA GLY A 195 -19.66 -12.34 -18.57
C GLY A 195 -20.76 -11.32 -18.33
N GLY A 196 -20.63 -10.08 -18.81
CA GLY A 196 -21.72 -9.11 -18.90
C GLY A 196 -22.23 -8.50 -17.59
N ASN A 197 -21.61 -8.80 -16.45
CA ASN A 197 -22.04 -8.33 -15.13
C ASN A 197 -21.08 -7.40 -14.41
N PHE A 198 -19.99 -6.98 -15.04
CA PHE A 198 -18.95 -6.09 -14.50
C PHE A 198 -18.33 -6.53 -13.15
N ARG A 199 -18.63 -7.74 -12.66
CA ARG A 199 -18.15 -8.27 -11.39
C ARG A 199 -16.77 -8.90 -11.46
N ARG A 200 -16.43 -9.45 -12.63
CA ARG A 200 -15.08 -9.96 -12.89
C ARG A 200 -14.43 -9.09 -13.93
N TRP A 201 -13.32 -8.51 -13.55
CA TRP A 201 -12.60 -7.59 -14.41
C TRP A 201 -11.09 -7.74 -14.25
N LYS A 202 -10.40 -7.33 -15.29
CA LYS A 202 -8.95 -7.28 -15.37
C LYS A 202 -8.56 -5.95 -15.98
N ALA A 203 -7.78 -5.17 -15.22
CA ALA A 203 -7.20 -3.92 -15.68
C ALA A 203 -5.71 -4.10 -15.92
N ASP A 204 -5.24 -3.71 -17.11
CA ASP A 204 -3.83 -3.64 -17.46
C ASP A 204 -3.44 -2.18 -17.63
N PHE A 205 -2.56 -1.68 -16.79
CA PHE A 205 -2.01 -0.32 -16.83
C PHE A 205 -0.69 -0.35 -17.59
N SER A 206 -0.64 0.25 -18.77
CA SER A 206 0.62 0.50 -19.48
C SER A 206 1.42 1.64 -18.84
N LYS A 207 0.73 2.53 -18.11
CA LYS A 207 1.28 3.63 -17.34
C LYS A 207 0.39 3.92 -16.14
N PHE A 208 1.00 4.02 -14.97
CA PHE A 208 0.36 4.53 -13.77
C PHE A 208 1.35 5.40 -13.01
N LYS A 209 1.07 6.71 -12.98
CA LYS A 209 1.84 7.70 -12.23
C LYS A 209 0.94 8.37 -11.21
N VAL A 210 1.42 8.53 -10.01
CA VAL A 210 0.80 9.35 -8.97
C VAL A 210 1.88 9.79 -7.97
N GLY A 211 1.98 11.10 -7.73
CA GLY A 211 3.06 11.61 -6.91
C GLY A 211 4.43 11.17 -7.42
N LYS A 212 5.14 10.40 -6.61
CA LYS A 212 6.46 9.85 -6.96
C LYS A 212 6.43 8.42 -7.51
N THR A 213 5.27 7.78 -7.54
CA THR A 213 5.08 6.44 -8.14
C THR A 213 5.08 6.55 -9.66
N ASP A 214 5.82 5.66 -10.33
CA ASP A 214 5.86 5.49 -11.79
C ASP A 214 6.01 4.00 -12.11
N ILE A 215 4.86 3.36 -12.36
CA ILE A 215 4.76 1.92 -12.56
C ILE A 215 3.86 1.60 -13.77
N ARG A 216 3.91 0.36 -14.18
CA ARG A 216 2.92 -0.34 -14.99
C ARG A 216 2.47 -1.58 -14.22
N GLY A 217 1.36 -2.16 -14.59
CA GLY A 217 0.94 -3.35 -13.89
C GLY A 217 -0.44 -3.83 -14.28
N GLN A 218 -0.88 -4.80 -13.54
CA GLN A 218 -2.17 -5.45 -13.73
C GLN A 218 -2.89 -5.60 -12.40
N VAL A 219 -4.17 -5.32 -12.42
CA VAL A 219 -5.08 -5.64 -11.31
C VAL A 219 -6.17 -6.53 -11.83
N SER A 220 -6.37 -7.68 -11.20
CA SER A 220 -7.42 -8.64 -11.59
C SER A 220 -8.26 -8.99 -10.38
N GLN A 221 -9.56 -8.98 -10.53
CA GLN A 221 -10.48 -9.55 -9.58
C GLN A 221 -10.63 -11.05 -9.89
N LEU A 222 -10.15 -11.91 -9.00
CA LEU A 222 -10.19 -13.38 -9.15
C LEU A 222 -11.55 -13.94 -8.74
N SER A 223 -12.09 -13.44 -7.62
CA SER A 223 -13.40 -13.78 -7.08
C SER A 223 -13.95 -12.61 -6.27
N ASP A 224 -15.15 -12.74 -5.69
CA ASP A 224 -15.72 -11.73 -4.80
C ASP A 224 -14.79 -11.54 -3.58
N GLY A 225 -14.13 -10.37 -3.50
CA GLY A 225 -13.19 -10.03 -2.43
C GLY A 225 -11.75 -10.49 -2.63
N GLU A 226 -11.41 -11.12 -3.75
CA GLU A 226 -10.06 -11.62 -4.04
C GLU A 226 -9.43 -10.88 -5.22
N PHE A 227 -8.24 -10.31 -5.02
CA PHE A 227 -7.55 -9.51 -6.01
C PHE A 227 -6.11 -9.97 -6.22
N LEU A 228 -5.67 -9.95 -7.47
CA LEU A 228 -4.27 -10.13 -7.86
C LEU A 228 -3.75 -8.82 -8.45
N VAL A 229 -2.68 -8.30 -7.86
CA VAL A 229 -2.00 -7.07 -8.27
C VAL A 229 -0.58 -7.43 -8.69
N ARG A 230 -0.21 -7.13 -9.91
CA ARG A 230 1.17 -7.25 -10.43
C ARG A 230 1.68 -5.87 -10.76
N LEU A 231 2.84 -5.52 -10.23
CA LEU A 231 3.44 -4.20 -10.36
C LEU A 231 4.87 -4.32 -10.87
N ASP A 232 5.15 -3.62 -11.96
CA ASP A 232 6.48 -3.47 -12.53
C ASP A 232 6.76 -1.98 -12.74
N GLY A 233 8.00 -1.55 -12.60
CA GLY A 233 8.31 -0.17 -12.97
C GLY A 233 9.55 0.42 -12.34
N SER A 234 9.74 1.70 -12.59
CA SER A 234 10.93 2.40 -12.13
C SER A 234 10.87 2.77 -10.65
N ARG A 235 9.65 3.06 -10.13
CA ARG A 235 9.51 3.53 -8.75
C ARG A 235 8.12 3.27 -8.18
N LEU A 236 8.09 2.69 -7.00
CA LEU A 236 6.90 2.57 -6.17
C LEU A 236 7.10 3.38 -4.88
N ASP A 237 6.21 4.31 -4.59
CA ASP A 237 6.24 5.12 -3.37
C ASP A 237 5.17 4.61 -2.40
N ILE A 238 5.60 3.95 -1.32
CA ILE A 238 4.72 3.46 -0.26
C ILE A 238 4.68 4.39 0.96
N GLU A 239 5.43 5.50 0.94
CA GLU A 239 5.42 6.49 2.04
C GLU A 239 4.00 6.97 2.40
N PRO A 240 3.10 7.30 1.43
CA PRO A 240 1.74 7.71 1.76
C PRO A 240 0.91 6.63 2.47
N LEU A 241 1.25 5.36 2.27
CA LEU A 241 0.59 4.23 2.94
C LEU A 241 1.06 4.06 4.38
N LEU A 242 2.35 4.32 4.63
CA LEU A 242 2.96 4.21 5.95
C LEU A 242 2.54 5.35 6.88
N ILE A 243 2.33 6.57 6.35
CA ILE A 243 1.95 7.77 7.12
C ILE A 243 0.41 7.88 7.27
N GLY A 244 -0.35 7.16 6.45
CA GLY A 244 -1.80 7.35 6.29
C GLY A 244 -2.66 7.07 7.53
N ASP A 245 -2.14 6.42 8.56
CA ASP A 245 -2.89 6.12 9.79
C ASP A 245 -3.00 7.31 10.76
N GLN A 246 -2.23 8.38 10.57
CA GLN A 246 -2.21 9.53 11.49
C GLN A 246 -3.21 10.66 11.16
N ARG A 247 -3.99 10.57 10.07
CA ARG A 247 -4.98 11.60 9.72
C ARG A 247 -6.36 11.22 10.23
N GLU A 248 -6.74 11.81 11.36
CA GLU A 248 -8.09 11.79 11.93
C GLU A 248 -9.15 12.18 10.89
N GLY A 249 -10.23 11.41 10.79
CA GLY A 249 -11.40 11.68 9.95
C GLY A 249 -11.71 10.67 8.85
N ARG A 250 -10.89 9.64 8.65
CA ARG A 250 -11.10 8.60 7.61
C ARG A 250 -11.70 7.28 8.14
N GLU A 251 -11.96 7.17 9.43
CA GLU A 251 -12.40 5.91 10.07
C GLU A 251 -13.79 5.42 9.63
N VAL A 252 -14.72 6.31 9.34
CA VAL A 252 -16.14 5.94 9.18
C VAL A 252 -16.44 5.25 7.85
N ALA A 253 -15.69 5.52 6.79
CA ALA A 253 -15.90 4.88 5.48
C ALA A 253 -15.05 3.59 5.29
N ARG A 254 -14.04 3.37 6.15
CA ARG A 254 -13.09 2.26 6.06
C ARG A 254 -13.60 0.94 6.67
N ASN A 255 -14.55 1.00 7.59
CA ASN A 255 -14.78 -0.13 8.51
C ASN A 255 -15.71 -1.24 8.01
N ALA A 256 -16.49 -1.03 6.96
CA ALA A 256 -17.53 -2.00 6.58
C ALA A 256 -17.15 -2.98 5.45
N VAL A 257 -16.11 -2.73 4.66
CA VAL A 257 -15.80 -3.52 3.43
C VAL A 257 -14.40 -4.13 3.44
N ALA A 258 -13.51 -3.72 4.35
CA ALA A 258 -12.10 -4.11 4.33
C ALA A 258 -11.79 -5.47 4.98
N GLU A 259 -12.64 -6.00 5.87
CA GLU A 259 -12.29 -7.13 6.74
C GLU A 259 -12.17 -8.49 6.05
N THR A 260 -12.67 -8.64 4.83
CA THR A 260 -12.69 -9.95 4.14
C THR A 260 -11.93 -9.98 2.81
N LYS A 261 -11.38 -8.85 2.36
CA LYS A 261 -10.65 -8.81 1.08
C LYS A 261 -9.30 -9.49 1.19
N GLN A 262 -8.98 -10.33 0.20
CA GLN A 262 -7.65 -10.92 0.03
C GLN A 262 -6.96 -10.28 -1.18
N ILE A 263 -5.76 -9.75 -0.98
CA ILE A 263 -4.99 -9.10 -2.03
C ILE A 263 -3.63 -9.77 -2.14
N TYR A 264 -3.38 -10.37 -3.30
CA TYR A 264 -2.08 -10.91 -3.68
C TYR A 264 -1.34 -9.85 -4.47
N ILE A 265 -0.16 -9.48 -4.02
CA ILE A 265 0.69 -8.49 -4.67
C ILE A 265 1.98 -9.18 -5.11
N ASP A 266 2.33 -9.02 -6.37
CA ASP A 266 3.59 -9.42 -6.97
C ASP A 266 4.25 -8.17 -7.54
N MET A 267 5.45 -7.81 -7.08
CA MET A 267 6.10 -6.57 -7.47
C MET A 267 7.55 -6.79 -7.90
N ASN A 268 7.96 -6.01 -8.92
CA ASN A 268 9.34 -5.90 -9.37
C ASN A 268 9.59 -4.44 -9.77
N VAL A 269 10.24 -3.68 -8.90
CA VAL A 269 10.48 -2.25 -9.10
C VAL A 269 11.96 -1.90 -8.92
N ASP A 270 12.44 -0.92 -9.71
CA ASP A 270 13.84 -0.50 -9.61
C ASP A 270 14.13 0.28 -8.33
N SER A 271 13.08 0.87 -7.71
CA SER A 271 13.19 1.60 -6.44
C SER A 271 11.88 1.56 -5.67
N LEU A 272 11.96 1.18 -4.38
CA LEU A 272 10.86 1.22 -3.43
C LEU A 272 11.11 2.34 -2.41
N ARG A 273 10.30 3.40 -2.46
CA ARG A 273 10.40 4.53 -1.52
C ARG A 273 9.61 4.21 -0.23
N THR A 274 10.27 4.43 0.91
CA THR A 274 9.72 4.19 2.25
C THR A 274 9.59 5.48 3.07
N GLY A 275 10.07 6.62 2.54
CA GLY A 275 10.01 7.91 3.20
C GLY A 275 10.50 9.06 2.30
N PRO A 276 10.49 10.31 2.80
CA PRO A 276 10.79 11.50 2.00
C PRO A 276 12.17 11.48 1.35
N LYS A 277 13.16 10.91 2.07
CA LYS A 277 14.57 10.82 1.66
C LYS A 277 15.09 9.38 1.64
N PHE A 278 14.24 8.41 1.93
CA PHE A 278 14.60 7.02 2.16
C PHE A 278 13.94 6.10 1.14
N GLY A 279 14.55 4.97 0.89
CA GLY A 279 14.03 3.96 0.00
C GLY A 279 15.03 2.85 -0.27
N LEU A 280 14.52 1.72 -0.68
CA LEU A 280 15.27 0.56 -1.13
C LEU A 280 15.54 0.68 -2.64
N GLY A 281 16.59 0.06 -3.12
CA GLY A 281 16.89 -0.07 -4.55
C GLY A 281 15.95 -1.07 -5.22
N ARG A 282 16.46 -1.82 -6.20
CA ARG A 282 15.66 -2.85 -6.88
C ARG A 282 15.04 -3.78 -5.86
N THR A 283 13.73 -3.89 -5.92
CA THR A 283 12.94 -4.68 -4.98
C THR A 283 12.03 -5.62 -5.76
N GLU A 284 12.16 -6.90 -5.47
CA GLU A 284 11.28 -7.96 -5.95
C GLU A 284 10.58 -8.58 -4.74
N GLY A 285 9.28 -8.86 -4.86
CA GLY A 285 8.58 -9.44 -3.72
C GLY A 285 7.15 -9.84 -4.00
N GLN A 286 6.67 -10.68 -3.10
CA GLN A 286 5.30 -11.16 -3.06
C GLN A 286 4.70 -10.88 -1.69
N MET A 287 3.47 -10.42 -1.67
CA MET A 287 2.74 -10.14 -0.43
C MET A 287 1.30 -10.62 -0.54
N ARG A 288 0.78 -11.17 0.54
CA ARG A 288 -0.63 -11.45 0.71
C ARG A 288 -1.17 -10.66 1.88
N LEU A 289 -2.21 -9.89 1.61
CA LEU A 289 -2.98 -9.17 2.60
C LEU A 289 -4.32 -9.88 2.82
N ILE A 290 -4.75 -10.02 4.06
CA ILE A 290 -6.09 -10.44 4.45
C ILE A 290 -6.69 -9.30 5.27
N GLY A 291 -7.68 -8.62 4.68
CA GLY A 291 -8.12 -7.35 5.24
C GLY A 291 -7.00 -6.30 5.21
N ARG A 292 -6.52 -5.93 6.40
CA ARG A 292 -5.41 -4.99 6.59
C ARG A 292 -4.12 -5.64 7.07
N GLU A 293 -4.16 -6.93 7.36
CA GLU A 293 -3.02 -7.63 7.93
C GLU A 293 -2.15 -8.26 6.83
N ILE A 294 -0.85 -8.18 7.02
CA ILE A 294 0.11 -8.93 6.22
C ILE A 294 0.06 -10.37 6.69
N ASP A 295 -0.43 -11.25 5.82
CA ASP A 295 -0.46 -12.68 6.07
C ASP A 295 0.80 -13.38 5.51
N MET A 296 1.35 -12.85 4.41
CA MET A 296 2.60 -13.31 3.83
C MET A 296 3.37 -12.15 3.21
N LEU A 297 4.67 -12.11 3.42
CA LEU A 297 5.61 -11.20 2.75
C LEU A 297 6.89 -11.95 2.43
N SER A 298 7.28 -12.00 1.17
CA SER A 298 8.61 -12.43 0.72
C SER A 298 9.19 -11.31 -0.13
N MET A 299 10.33 -10.77 0.27
CA MET A 299 10.91 -9.59 -0.39
C MET A 299 12.43 -9.69 -0.42
N ASP A 300 13.00 -9.43 -1.59
CA ASP A 300 14.42 -9.22 -1.83
C ASP A 300 14.62 -7.79 -2.31
N ALA A 301 15.45 -7.01 -1.60
CA ALA A 301 15.69 -5.62 -1.92
C ALA A 301 17.18 -5.30 -2.00
N GLY A 302 17.59 -4.56 -3.02
CA GLY A 302 18.93 -4.02 -3.18
C GLY A 302 19.15 -2.80 -2.29
N LEU A 303 20.33 -2.72 -1.69
CA LEU A 303 20.78 -1.58 -0.88
C LEU A 303 21.91 -0.78 -1.55
N GLY A 304 22.20 -1.08 -2.83
CA GLY A 304 23.34 -0.54 -3.57
C GLY A 304 24.62 -1.34 -3.31
N ASP A 305 25.61 -1.23 -4.22
CA ASP A 305 26.97 -1.79 -4.11
C ASP A 305 27.01 -3.29 -3.74
N GLY A 306 26.07 -4.10 -4.26
CA GLY A 306 25.99 -5.54 -3.95
C GLY A 306 25.42 -5.87 -2.57
N LYS A 307 24.94 -4.88 -1.83
CA LYS A 307 24.28 -5.03 -0.54
C LYS A 307 22.81 -5.38 -0.74
N SER A 308 22.26 -6.17 0.18
CA SER A 308 20.89 -6.69 0.06
C SER A 308 20.19 -6.82 1.41
N LEU A 309 18.86 -6.75 1.33
CA LEU A 309 17.93 -7.04 2.41
C LEU A 309 16.95 -8.09 1.92
N GLN A 310 16.78 -9.16 2.69
CA GLN A 310 15.77 -10.19 2.48
C GLN A 310 14.81 -10.21 3.66
N VAL A 311 13.52 -10.27 3.38
CA VAL A 311 12.46 -10.37 4.39
C VAL A 311 11.53 -11.50 3.99
N ASN A 312 11.30 -12.44 4.90
CA ASN A 312 10.33 -13.50 4.74
C ASN A 312 9.44 -13.58 5.99
N TYR A 313 8.16 -13.35 5.80
CA TYR A 313 7.12 -13.51 6.83
C TYR A 313 6.02 -14.39 6.24
N ALA A 314 5.81 -15.56 6.80
CA ALA A 314 4.91 -16.54 6.20
C ALA A 314 4.23 -17.41 7.25
N PRO A 315 3.02 -17.95 6.94
CA PRO A 315 2.38 -18.98 7.75
C PRO A 315 3.29 -20.18 8.00
N SER A 316 3.28 -20.68 9.22
CA SER A 316 4.02 -21.85 9.69
C SER A 316 3.12 -22.77 10.49
N GLN A 317 3.64 -23.95 10.92
CA GLN A 317 2.87 -24.89 11.74
C GLN A 317 2.39 -24.30 13.08
N ALA A 318 3.07 -23.27 13.59
CA ALA A 318 2.79 -22.68 14.89
C ALA A 318 2.43 -21.18 14.77
N GLY A 319 1.75 -20.77 13.69
CA GLY A 319 1.36 -19.40 13.42
C GLY A 319 2.14 -18.79 12.25
N HIS A 320 2.81 -17.64 12.42
CA HIS A 320 3.62 -17.02 11.39
C HIS A 320 5.11 -16.97 11.80
N ALA A 321 5.99 -17.25 10.87
CA ALA A 321 7.42 -17.16 11.05
C ALA A 321 7.99 -15.94 10.31
N LEU A 322 8.90 -15.20 10.97
CA LEU A 322 9.66 -14.09 10.40
C LEU A 322 11.12 -14.48 10.25
N GLU A 323 11.69 -14.15 9.11
CA GLU A 323 13.13 -14.16 8.87
C GLU A 323 13.53 -12.88 8.14
N ILE A 324 14.53 -12.15 8.69
CA ILE A 324 15.14 -11.00 8.03
C ILE A 324 16.63 -11.25 7.96
N ARG A 325 17.23 -11.04 6.80
CA ARG A 325 18.67 -11.10 6.58
C ARG A 325 19.14 -9.89 5.79
N SER A 326 20.26 -9.32 6.21
CA SER A 326 20.94 -8.30 5.42
C SER A 326 22.45 -8.48 5.55
N ASN A 327 23.17 -8.29 4.46
CA ASN A 327 24.63 -8.27 4.44
C ASN A 327 25.21 -6.86 4.70
N ASP A 328 24.37 -5.85 4.97
CA ASP A 328 24.77 -4.52 5.45
C ASP A 328 23.63 -3.91 6.27
N ALA A 329 23.70 -4.09 7.57
CA ALA A 329 22.71 -3.56 8.50
C ALA A 329 22.67 -2.03 8.52
N GLY A 330 23.82 -1.38 8.40
CA GLY A 330 23.91 0.08 8.34
C GLY A 330 23.18 0.66 7.13
N ALA A 331 23.36 0.04 5.96
CA ALA A 331 22.63 0.41 4.76
C ALA A 331 21.12 0.13 4.92
N THR A 332 20.75 -1.01 5.50
CA THR A 332 19.36 -1.36 5.78
C THR A 332 18.67 -0.30 6.63
N LEU A 333 19.23 0.03 7.79
CA LEU A 333 18.66 1.01 8.72
C LEU A 333 18.56 2.41 8.10
N ARG A 334 19.54 2.81 7.31
CA ARG A 334 19.57 4.09 6.62
C ARG A 334 18.51 4.18 5.52
N MET A 335 18.41 3.13 4.69
CA MET A 335 17.43 3.07 3.60
C MET A 335 15.98 2.99 4.10
N LEU A 336 15.77 2.41 5.30
CA LEU A 336 14.47 2.41 5.98
C LEU A 336 14.18 3.71 6.74
N GLY A 337 15.18 4.61 6.88
CA GLY A 337 15.03 5.85 7.61
C GLY A 337 15.12 5.71 9.13
N TRP A 338 15.59 4.57 9.64
CA TRP A 338 15.62 4.30 11.08
C TRP A 338 16.87 4.83 11.76
N SER A 339 18.04 4.74 11.11
CA SER A 339 19.29 5.25 11.67
C SER A 339 20.37 5.44 10.61
N ASP A 340 21.16 6.52 10.75
CA ASP A 340 22.38 6.76 9.98
C ASP A 340 23.66 6.58 10.82
N LYS A 341 23.49 6.05 12.05
CA LYS A 341 24.57 5.96 13.05
C LYS A 341 25.34 4.64 13.00
N LEU A 342 24.92 3.70 12.12
CA LEU A 342 25.51 2.39 11.98
C LEU A 342 26.10 2.21 10.59
N GLU A 343 27.32 1.65 10.50
CA GLU A 343 28.03 1.31 9.26
C GLU A 343 28.35 -0.17 9.20
N GLY A 344 28.07 -0.78 8.03
CA GLY A 344 28.31 -2.19 7.78
C GLY A 344 27.43 -3.12 8.62
N GLY A 345 27.94 -4.30 8.86
CA GLY A 345 27.35 -5.34 9.70
C GLY A 345 26.39 -6.28 8.98
N GLU A 346 26.40 -7.53 9.41
CA GLU A 346 25.44 -8.54 8.96
C GLU A 346 24.28 -8.62 9.96
N LEU A 347 23.04 -8.52 9.47
CA LEU A 347 21.83 -8.60 10.28
C LEU A 347 21.08 -9.91 10.01
N SER A 348 20.75 -10.61 11.07
CA SER A 348 19.83 -11.75 11.06
C SER A 348 18.79 -11.59 12.15
N VAL A 349 17.51 -11.67 11.79
CA VAL A 349 16.37 -11.65 12.72
C VAL A 349 15.51 -12.86 12.43
N THR A 350 15.15 -13.59 13.47
CA THR A 350 14.17 -14.68 13.40
C THR A 350 13.09 -14.45 14.43
N GLY A 351 11.85 -14.70 14.06
CA GLY A 351 10.71 -14.47 14.95
C GLY A 351 9.54 -15.39 14.66
N GLN A 352 8.63 -15.48 15.60
CA GLN A 352 7.41 -16.23 15.49
C GLN A 352 6.26 -15.50 16.17
N ARG A 353 5.09 -15.49 15.51
CA ARG A 353 3.82 -15.01 16.04
C ARG A 353 2.84 -16.18 16.05
N ARG A 354 2.40 -16.63 17.20
CA ARG A 354 1.56 -17.82 17.35
C ARG A 354 0.08 -17.57 17.12
N GLY A 355 -0.40 -16.37 17.39
CA GLY A 355 -1.79 -15.94 17.20
C GLY A 355 -1.87 -14.46 16.82
N GLN A 356 -3.05 -14.01 16.38
CA GLN A 356 -3.23 -12.60 15.97
C GLN A 356 -3.00 -11.61 17.11
N ASP A 357 -3.41 -11.98 18.33
CA ASP A 357 -3.27 -11.15 19.54
C ASP A 357 -1.95 -11.36 20.27
N GLU A 358 -1.12 -12.32 19.82
CA GLU A 358 0.17 -12.56 20.44
C GLU A 358 1.28 -11.71 19.82
N PRO A 359 2.29 -11.31 20.62
CA PRO A 359 3.43 -10.57 20.10
C PRO A 359 4.26 -11.42 19.14
N LEU A 360 4.83 -10.79 18.13
CA LEU A 360 5.89 -11.36 17.33
C LEU A 360 7.16 -11.41 18.19
N SER A 361 7.58 -12.59 18.60
CA SER A 361 8.73 -12.78 19.50
C SER A 361 9.82 -13.56 18.79
N GLY A 362 11.08 -13.24 19.12
CA GLY A 362 12.19 -13.88 18.43
C GLY A 362 13.56 -13.45 18.94
N SER A 363 14.56 -13.69 18.11
CA SER A 363 15.94 -13.30 18.36
C SER A 363 16.52 -12.51 17.20
N PHE A 364 17.50 -11.68 17.50
CA PHE A 364 18.26 -10.95 16.50
C PHE A 364 19.75 -11.08 16.74
N LYS A 365 20.53 -10.98 15.67
CA LYS A 365 21.97 -10.91 15.69
C LYS A 365 22.45 -9.91 14.65
N LEU A 366 23.26 -8.96 15.08
CA LEU A 366 23.98 -8.02 14.26
C LEU A 366 25.48 -8.24 14.50
N SER A 367 26.25 -8.53 13.46
CA SER A 367 27.68 -8.87 13.54
C SER A 367 28.52 -7.88 12.76
N ASP A 368 29.76 -7.65 13.21
CA ASP A 368 30.81 -6.91 12.49
C ASP A 368 30.39 -5.51 12.02
N TYR A 369 29.87 -4.71 12.94
CA TYR A 369 29.38 -3.37 12.66
C TYR A 369 30.15 -2.28 13.37
N LYS A 370 30.09 -1.08 12.83
CA LYS A 370 30.69 0.12 13.41
C LYS A 370 29.59 1.13 13.78
N LEU A 371 29.60 1.57 15.03
CA LEU A 371 28.71 2.61 15.52
C LEU A 371 29.40 3.97 15.40
N THR A 372 28.88 4.83 14.55
CA THR A 372 29.37 6.19 14.31
C THR A 372 28.34 7.19 14.83
N LYS A 373 28.78 8.41 15.18
CA LYS A 373 27.89 9.50 15.61
C LYS A 373 26.90 9.10 16.71
N ALA A 374 27.40 8.45 17.76
CA ALA A 374 26.57 8.00 18.88
C ALA A 374 26.69 8.94 20.11
N PRO A 375 26.06 10.13 20.12
CA PRO A 375 26.19 11.10 21.21
C PRO A 375 25.67 10.55 22.56
N ALA A 376 24.64 9.71 22.51
CA ALA A 376 24.12 9.05 23.70
C ALA A 376 25.16 8.12 24.34
N LEU A 377 25.86 7.32 23.54
CA LEU A 377 26.93 6.46 24.01
C LEU A 377 28.14 7.28 24.50
N ALA A 378 28.46 8.39 23.82
CA ALA A 378 29.52 9.30 24.25
C ALA A 378 29.23 9.88 25.63
N ARG A 379 28.02 10.35 25.89
CA ARG A 379 27.59 10.84 27.21
C ARG A 379 27.67 9.75 28.27
N LEU A 380 27.23 8.52 27.92
CA LEU A 380 27.29 7.38 28.83
C LEU A 380 28.75 7.07 29.24
N LEU A 381 29.66 7.02 28.27
CA LEU A 381 31.09 6.74 28.57
C LEU A 381 31.76 7.88 29.35
N GLN A 382 31.41 9.14 29.10
CA GLN A 382 31.91 10.29 29.82
C GLN A 382 31.47 10.25 31.28
N VAL A 383 30.19 10.00 31.56
CA VAL A 383 29.65 9.94 32.93
C VAL A 383 30.17 8.70 33.66
N ALA A 384 30.37 7.58 32.96
CA ALA A 384 30.98 6.37 33.54
C ALA A 384 32.51 6.50 33.81
N SER A 385 33.10 7.67 33.55
CA SER A 385 34.55 7.94 33.71
C SER A 385 35.45 7.03 32.85
N LEU A 386 34.95 6.54 31.72
CA LEU A 386 35.66 5.66 30.76
C LEU A 386 36.39 6.51 29.71
N THR A 387 37.23 7.47 30.16
CA THR A 387 37.86 8.48 29.27
C THR A 387 38.79 7.92 28.23
N GLY A 388 39.39 6.74 28.43
CA GLY A 388 40.30 6.12 27.47
C GLY A 388 39.59 5.60 26.18
N ILE A 389 38.25 5.49 26.20
CA ILE A 389 37.45 5.02 25.06
C ILE A 389 36.91 6.22 24.24
N PHE A 390 37.03 7.44 24.76
CA PHE A 390 36.48 8.63 24.14
C PHE A 390 37.12 8.97 22.78
N ASP A 391 38.43 8.73 22.62
CA ASP A 391 39.14 8.92 21.35
C ASP A 391 38.68 7.93 20.29
N ALA A 392 38.30 6.68 20.69
CA ALA A 392 37.75 5.68 19.80
C ALA A 392 36.35 6.06 19.29
N LEU A 393 35.57 6.84 20.05
CA LEU A 393 34.26 7.33 19.61
C LEU A 393 34.33 8.32 18.45
N GLN A 394 35.38 9.13 18.35
CA GLN A 394 35.56 10.05 17.22
C GLN A 394 35.80 9.31 15.91
N SER A 395 36.47 8.17 15.96
CA SER A 395 36.72 7.28 14.81
C SER A 395 35.59 6.26 14.58
N GLY A 396 34.64 6.13 15.52
CA GLY A 396 33.57 5.13 15.57
C GLY A 396 33.99 3.87 16.37
N LEU A 397 33.05 3.29 17.10
CA LEU A 397 33.25 2.08 17.89
C LEU A 397 32.90 0.84 17.07
N GLU A 398 33.86 -0.09 17.00
CA GLU A 398 33.69 -1.38 16.35
C GLU A 398 33.13 -2.40 17.33
N PHE A 399 32.07 -3.09 16.88
CA PHE A 399 31.43 -4.18 17.62
C PHE A 399 31.53 -5.48 16.81
N VAL A 400 31.82 -6.56 17.52
CA VAL A 400 31.84 -7.91 16.97
C VAL A 400 30.43 -8.45 16.81
N ALA A 401 29.59 -8.24 17.84
CA ALA A 401 28.19 -8.63 17.78
C ALA A 401 27.31 -7.82 18.73
N PHE A 402 26.03 -7.74 18.36
CA PHE A 402 24.89 -7.36 19.16
C PHE A 402 23.80 -8.39 18.96
N ASP A 403 23.50 -9.16 19.99
CA ASP A 403 22.51 -10.23 19.94
C ASP A 403 21.54 -10.14 21.12
N GLY A 404 20.33 -10.65 20.95
CA GLY A 404 19.31 -10.63 21.98
C GLY A 404 17.98 -11.22 21.53
N THR A 405 16.99 -11.10 22.41
CA THR A 405 15.61 -11.48 22.12
C THR A 405 14.71 -10.24 22.09
N PHE A 406 13.63 -10.34 21.36
CA PHE A 406 12.65 -9.26 21.24
C PHE A 406 11.23 -9.80 21.29
N ALA A 407 10.30 -8.90 21.64
CA ALA A 407 8.86 -9.07 21.47
C ALA A 407 8.28 -7.78 20.90
N TYR A 408 7.51 -7.88 19.82
CA TYR A 408 6.89 -6.75 19.14
C TYR A 408 5.37 -6.93 19.07
N SER A 409 4.64 -5.94 19.57
CA SER A 409 3.17 -5.86 19.43
C SER A 409 2.73 -4.39 19.56
N ASN A 410 1.71 -3.99 18.81
CA ASN A 410 1.10 -2.66 18.91
C ASN A 410 2.13 -1.51 18.91
N LYS A 411 3.07 -1.56 17.95
CA LYS A 411 4.18 -0.60 17.79
C LYS A 411 5.14 -0.52 18.99
N LEU A 412 4.98 -1.37 19.99
CA LEU A 412 5.89 -1.49 21.12
C LEU A 412 6.90 -2.63 20.86
N LEU A 413 8.18 -2.27 20.76
CA LEU A 413 9.30 -3.21 20.64
C LEU A 413 9.96 -3.37 22.01
N ARG A 414 9.88 -4.54 22.62
CA ARG A 414 10.61 -4.91 23.83
C ARG A 414 11.86 -5.66 23.44
N VAL A 415 12.98 -5.26 24.04
CA VAL A 415 14.29 -5.92 23.90
C VAL A 415 14.66 -6.53 25.24
N GLU A 416 15.00 -7.81 25.22
CA GLU A 416 15.31 -8.57 26.42
C GLU A 416 16.63 -9.34 26.23
N ARG A 417 17.36 -9.54 27.33
CA ARG A 417 18.58 -10.36 27.35
C ARG A 417 19.52 -10.05 26.18
N SER A 418 19.70 -8.78 25.87
CA SER A 418 20.54 -8.38 24.74
C SER A 418 21.89 -7.88 25.20
N ARG A 419 22.90 -8.14 24.36
CA ARG A 419 24.28 -7.74 24.61
C ARG A 419 24.96 -7.32 23.32
N ALA A 420 25.71 -6.24 23.41
CA ALA A 420 26.64 -5.80 22.37
C ALA A 420 28.07 -5.87 22.91
N TYR A 421 29.01 -6.40 22.15
CA TYR A 421 30.42 -6.45 22.57
C TYR A 421 31.36 -6.21 21.39
N GLY A 422 32.47 -5.55 21.71
CA GLY A 422 33.51 -5.20 20.74
C GLY A 422 34.89 -5.17 21.41
N SER A 423 35.90 -4.69 20.66
CA SER A 423 37.28 -4.60 21.12
C SER A 423 37.47 -3.63 22.29
N SER A 424 36.61 -2.63 22.43
CA SER A 424 36.76 -1.55 23.40
C SER A 424 35.72 -1.57 24.52
N ILE A 425 34.55 -2.19 24.33
CA ILE A 425 33.42 -2.09 25.23
C ILE A 425 32.45 -3.28 25.11
N GLY A 426 31.81 -3.65 26.23
CA GLY A 426 30.64 -4.52 26.31
C GLY A 426 29.45 -3.77 26.88
N ILE A 427 28.26 -3.98 26.33
CA ILE A 427 27.01 -3.30 26.73
C ILE A 427 25.90 -4.34 26.79
N THR A 428 25.10 -4.34 27.87
CA THR A 428 23.82 -5.04 27.91
C THR A 428 22.68 -4.02 27.72
N VAL A 429 21.61 -4.42 27.07
CA VAL A 429 20.44 -3.56 26.83
C VAL A 429 19.17 -4.36 27.09
N GLU A 430 18.27 -3.82 27.87
CA GLU A 430 16.91 -4.33 28.07
C GLU A 430 15.92 -3.18 28.21
N GLY A 431 14.66 -3.37 27.79
CA GLY A 431 13.63 -2.35 27.93
C GLY A 431 12.68 -2.30 26.75
N ALA A 432 12.07 -1.16 26.51
CA ALA A 432 11.06 -0.97 25.49
C ALA A 432 11.33 0.27 24.63
N LEU A 433 10.95 0.18 23.37
CA LEU A 433 10.88 1.27 22.40
C LEU A 433 9.42 1.40 21.95
N ASP A 434 8.78 2.51 22.27
CA ASP A 434 7.46 2.86 21.74
C ASP A 434 7.68 3.59 20.42
N LEU A 435 7.32 2.92 19.31
CA LEU A 435 7.49 3.44 17.95
C LEU A 435 6.31 4.34 17.53
N GLU A 436 5.26 4.45 18.34
CA GLU A 436 4.14 5.35 18.11
C GLU A 436 4.37 6.71 18.77
N GLU A 437 4.80 6.69 20.03
CA GLU A 437 5.11 7.90 20.81
C GLU A 437 6.55 8.37 20.61
N ASP A 438 7.37 7.63 19.86
CA ASP A 438 8.79 7.89 19.61
C ASP A 438 9.62 7.96 20.90
N ILE A 439 9.36 7.06 21.87
CA ILE A 439 9.95 7.04 23.21
C ILE A 439 10.77 5.77 23.42
N ALA A 440 11.96 5.95 24.04
CA ALA A 440 12.80 4.87 24.55
C ALA A 440 12.75 4.80 26.09
N GLU A 441 12.61 3.59 26.62
CA GLU A 441 12.79 3.25 28.04
C GLU A 441 13.73 2.04 28.11
N LEU A 442 15.06 2.31 28.17
CA LEU A 442 16.06 1.26 28.15
C LEU A 442 16.94 1.33 29.40
N LYS A 443 17.47 0.21 29.81
CA LYS A 443 18.45 0.09 30.88
C LYS A 443 19.48 -0.99 30.56
N GLY A 444 20.62 -0.93 31.22
CA GLY A 444 21.66 -1.93 31.02
C GLY A 444 22.92 -1.64 31.76
N THR A 445 23.96 -2.27 31.34
CA THR A 445 25.29 -2.18 31.95
C THR A 445 26.34 -1.95 30.87
N VAL A 446 27.33 -1.13 31.16
CA VAL A 446 28.49 -0.89 30.31
C VAL A 446 29.77 -1.34 31.02
N VAL A 447 30.63 -2.06 30.29
CA VAL A 447 31.89 -2.63 30.79
C VAL A 447 33.02 -2.35 29.80
N PRO A 448 34.20 -1.87 30.23
CA PRO A 448 35.37 -1.73 29.36
C PRO A 448 35.90 -3.11 28.88
N ALA A 449 36.41 -3.17 27.66
CA ALA A 449 36.81 -4.43 27.02
C ALA A 449 38.02 -5.13 27.66
N TYR A 450 38.92 -4.37 28.29
CA TYR A 450 40.03 -4.98 29.03
C TYR A 450 39.54 -5.92 30.14
N THR A 451 38.35 -5.64 30.68
CA THR A 451 37.67 -6.50 31.64
C THR A 451 37.08 -7.75 31.00
N VAL A 452 36.49 -7.59 29.81
CA VAL A 452 35.87 -8.70 29.03
C VAL A 452 36.92 -9.72 28.57
N ASN A 453 38.05 -9.26 28.02
CA ASN A 453 39.11 -10.13 27.55
C ASN A 453 39.78 -10.96 28.66
N ARG A 454 39.87 -10.39 29.87
CA ARG A 454 40.38 -11.13 31.02
C ARG A 454 39.43 -12.22 31.50
N VAL A 455 38.12 -11.96 31.44
CA VAL A 455 37.10 -12.93 31.88
C VAL A 455 36.97 -14.08 30.86
N LEU A 456 37.02 -13.78 29.57
CA LEU A 456 36.92 -14.82 28.51
C LEU A 456 38.16 -15.65 28.32
N GLY A 457 39.35 -15.12 28.64
CA GLY A 457 40.63 -15.79 28.43
C GLY A 457 41.08 -16.74 29.53
N GLN A 458 40.43 -16.75 30.71
CA GLN A 458 40.89 -17.52 31.86
C GLN A 458 39.72 -18.01 32.74
N ILE A 459 38.94 -18.93 32.23
CA ILE A 459 38.14 -19.79 33.09
C ILE A 459 38.85 -21.11 33.28
N PRO A 460 39.75 -21.22 34.23
CA PRO A 460 39.40 -21.89 35.48
C PRO A 460 39.94 -21.11 36.70
N ILE A 461 39.09 -20.94 37.66
CA ILE A 461 39.43 -20.46 39.02
C ILE A 461 38.89 -19.05 39.29
N LEU A 462 37.66 -19.02 39.79
CA LEU A 462 36.94 -17.87 40.33
C LEU A 462 37.54 -17.22 41.59
N GLY A 463 38.59 -17.80 42.18
CA GLY A 463 39.16 -17.35 43.45
C GLY A 463 39.86 -15.98 43.38
N PRO A 464 40.82 -15.73 42.47
CA PRO A 464 41.56 -14.47 42.41
C PRO A 464 40.76 -13.27 41.89
N ILE A 465 39.66 -13.49 41.13
CA ILE A 465 38.82 -12.42 40.55
C ILE A 465 37.91 -11.80 41.63
N LEU A 466 37.53 -12.56 42.63
CA LEU A 466 36.73 -12.08 43.77
C LEU A 466 37.56 -11.37 44.83
N THR A 467 38.86 -11.55 44.89
CA THR A 467 39.76 -10.96 45.91
C THR A 467 40.64 -9.87 45.34
N GLY A 468 40.38 -9.36 44.12
CA GLY A 468 41.07 -8.22 43.52
C GLY A 468 42.54 -8.16 43.95
N GLY A 469 43.50 -8.50 43.08
CA GLY A 469 44.87 -8.06 43.32
C GLY A 469 44.79 -6.55 43.58
N GLU A 470 45.57 -6.07 44.51
CA GLU A 470 45.62 -4.68 44.94
C GLU A 470 45.55 -3.74 43.73
N ASN A 471 44.43 -2.97 43.57
CA ASN A 471 44.16 -1.89 42.61
C ASN A 471 43.52 -2.18 41.26
N GLU A 472 42.92 -3.36 40.94
CA GLU A 472 42.17 -3.51 39.67
C GLU A 472 40.71 -3.96 39.93
N GLY A 473 39.83 -3.03 40.30
CA GLY A 473 38.38 -3.25 40.34
C GLY A 473 37.79 -3.40 38.94
N ILE A 474 36.84 -4.33 38.76
CA ILE A 474 36.04 -4.42 37.54
C ILE A 474 35.15 -3.18 37.47
N PHE A 475 35.49 -2.22 36.63
CA PHE A 475 34.65 -1.06 36.40
C PHE A 475 33.48 -1.43 35.48
N ALA A 476 32.30 -1.48 36.04
CA ALA A 476 31.06 -1.57 35.28
C ALA A 476 30.11 -0.49 35.79
N ALA A 477 29.32 0.10 34.92
CA ALA A 477 28.34 1.09 35.26
C ALA A 477 26.96 0.69 34.75
N SER A 478 25.96 0.76 35.62
CA SER A 478 24.57 0.61 35.16
C SER A 478 24.08 1.94 34.59
N TYR A 479 23.27 1.87 33.59
CA TYR A 479 22.69 3.04 32.94
C TYR A 479 21.18 2.85 32.69
N ALA A 480 20.48 3.98 32.55
CA ALA A 480 19.12 4.08 32.07
C ALA A 480 19.03 5.15 30.99
N VAL A 481 18.23 4.88 29.97
CA VAL A 481 17.94 5.76 28.83
C VAL A 481 16.44 5.96 28.77
N ASN A 482 15.99 7.21 28.88
CA ASN A 482 14.56 7.54 28.86
C ASN A 482 14.30 8.78 28.01
N GLY A 483 13.19 8.78 27.28
CA GLY A 483 12.72 9.92 26.50
C GLY A 483 12.76 9.70 24.99
N PRO A 484 12.70 10.78 24.19
CA PRO A 484 12.60 10.70 22.74
C PRO A 484 13.74 9.89 22.11
N LEU A 485 13.43 9.03 21.10
CA LEU A 485 14.42 8.19 20.42
C LEU A 485 15.57 8.98 19.78
N GLU A 486 15.30 10.22 19.38
CA GLU A 486 16.25 11.09 18.71
C GLU A 486 17.32 11.65 19.67
N ASP A 487 16.92 12.07 20.89
CA ASP A 487 17.81 12.64 21.93
C ASP A 487 17.35 12.24 23.36
N PRO A 488 17.50 10.96 23.74
CA PRO A 488 17.06 10.50 25.06
C PRO A 488 17.96 10.97 26.18
N ALA A 489 17.38 11.14 27.38
CA ALA A 489 18.11 11.40 28.60
C ALA A 489 18.82 10.13 29.10
N ILE A 490 20.07 10.26 29.54
CA ILE A 490 20.89 9.15 30.04
C ILE A 490 21.27 9.41 31.49
N ALA A 491 20.94 8.47 32.36
CA ALA A 491 21.37 8.41 33.73
C ALA A 491 22.36 7.25 33.91
N VAL A 492 23.47 7.50 34.63
CA VAL A 492 24.49 6.48 34.91
C VAL A 492 24.72 6.39 36.40
N ASN A 493 24.77 5.16 36.91
CA ASN A 493 25.11 4.88 38.32
C ASN A 493 26.42 4.09 38.40
N PRO A 494 27.56 4.73 38.62
CA PRO A 494 28.85 4.06 38.71
C PRO A 494 29.02 3.19 39.95
N LEU A 495 28.23 3.43 41.04
CA LEU A 495 28.32 2.68 42.29
C LEU A 495 27.68 1.29 42.24
N SER A 496 26.88 1.00 41.23
CA SER A 496 26.26 -0.33 41.03
C SER A 496 27.26 -1.44 40.74
N ALA A 497 28.48 -1.09 40.35
CA ALA A 497 29.58 -2.00 40.09
C ALA A 497 30.09 -2.79 41.32
N LEU A 498 29.80 -2.31 42.53
CA LEU A 498 30.27 -2.89 43.78
C LEU A 498 29.26 -3.89 44.42
N ALA A 499 28.11 -4.10 43.84
CA ALA A 499 27.07 -4.99 44.41
C ALA A 499 27.22 -6.43 43.94
N PRO A 500 27.21 -7.44 44.84
CA PRO A 500 27.38 -8.87 44.48
C PRO A 500 26.33 -9.38 43.47
N GLY A 501 25.11 -8.87 43.48
CA GLY A 501 24.05 -9.20 42.53
C GLY A 501 24.28 -8.68 41.11
N PHE A 502 25.12 -7.68 40.93
CA PHE A 502 25.52 -7.14 39.66
C PHE A 502 26.44 -8.10 38.89
N LEU A 503 27.43 -8.66 39.60
CA LEU A 503 28.34 -9.66 38.99
C LEU A 503 27.60 -10.89 38.47
N ARG A 504 26.56 -11.37 39.19
CA ARG A 504 25.74 -12.48 38.70
C ARG A 504 25.01 -12.13 37.38
N LYS A 505 24.40 -10.95 37.29
CA LYS A 505 23.74 -10.50 36.05
C LYS A 505 24.73 -10.29 34.90
N LEU A 506 25.93 -9.86 35.16
CA LEU A 506 26.98 -9.72 34.17
C LEU A 506 27.42 -11.09 33.66
N PHE A 507 27.59 -12.09 34.53
CA PHE A 507 27.95 -13.45 34.14
C PHE A 507 26.82 -14.16 33.38
N ASP A 508 25.57 -13.99 33.80
CA ASP A 508 24.40 -14.52 33.08
C ASP A 508 24.27 -13.89 31.67
N ALA A 509 24.68 -12.63 31.50
CA ALA A 509 24.68 -11.94 30.21
C ALA A 509 25.85 -12.33 29.30
N ILE A 510 27.00 -12.76 29.86
CA ILE A 510 28.22 -13.11 29.11
C ILE A 510 28.35 -14.62 28.91
N GLY A 511 27.81 -15.44 29.82
CA GLY A 511 27.83 -16.92 29.77
C GLY A 511 26.52 -17.43 29.18
N GLY A 512 26.51 -17.80 27.88
CA GLY A 512 25.41 -18.53 27.29
C GLY A 512 25.21 -19.89 27.97
N ASP A 513 23.94 -20.31 28.05
CA ASP A 513 23.46 -21.68 28.35
C ASP A 513 23.90 -22.32 29.67
N THR A 514 23.23 -21.93 30.76
CA THR A 514 22.94 -22.88 31.85
C THR A 514 21.43 -22.81 32.13
N GLU A 515 20.73 -23.91 31.81
CA GLU A 515 19.36 -24.14 32.21
C GLU A 515 19.20 -23.91 33.73
N PRO A 516 18.13 -23.23 34.19
CA PRO A 516 17.87 -23.14 35.62
C PRO A 516 17.49 -24.53 36.15
N SER A 517 18.33 -25.11 37.03
CA SER A 517 17.97 -26.26 37.83
C SER A 517 16.65 -25.97 38.58
N PRO A 518 15.68 -26.91 38.60
CA PRO A 518 14.43 -26.72 39.31
C PRO A 518 14.71 -26.61 40.82
N SER A 519 14.30 -25.51 41.41
CA SER A 519 14.34 -25.27 42.86
C SER A 519 13.60 -26.36 43.58
N ALA A 520 14.31 -27.06 44.48
CA ALA A 520 13.74 -28.04 45.39
C ALA A 520 12.63 -27.38 46.25
N VAL A 521 11.46 -27.95 46.20
CA VAL A 521 10.32 -27.62 47.09
C VAL A 521 10.72 -28.02 48.49
N PRO A 522 10.61 -27.17 49.53
CA PRO A 522 10.82 -27.58 50.89
C PRO A 522 9.65 -28.45 51.34
N GLU A 523 9.96 -29.66 51.77
CA GLU A 523 9.08 -30.63 52.38
C GLU A 523 8.49 -30.08 53.68
N LYS A 524 7.19 -29.99 53.77
CA LYS A 524 6.44 -29.63 54.97
C LYS A 524 6.52 -30.81 55.95
N ARG A 525 7.23 -30.61 57.08
CA ARG A 525 7.15 -31.51 58.21
C ARG A 525 5.89 -31.18 59.00
N ASP A 526 4.97 -32.14 59.01
CA ASP A 526 3.89 -32.19 60.00
C ASP A 526 4.46 -32.50 61.38
N ASN A 527 4.03 -31.71 62.36
CA ASN A 527 3.81 -32.07 63.74
C ASN A 527 2.65 -31.25 64.29
#